data_6f03f9a2611f3f8c4bd2513f00f29a54
#
_entry.id   6f03f9a2611f3f8c4bd2513f00f29a54
#
_cell.length_a   1.000
_cell.length_b   1.000
_cell.length_c   1.000
_cell.angle_alpha   90.00
_cell.angle_beta   90.00
_cell.angle_gamma   90.00
#
_symmetry.space_group_name_H-M   'P 1'
#
loop_
_entity.id
_entity.type
_entity.pdbx_description
1 polymer ?
#
loop_
_entity_poly.entity_id
_entity_poly.type
_entity_poly.pdbx_seq_one_letter_code
_entity_poly.pdbx_strand_id
1 'polypeptide(L)'
;MTTLRKTRARLGMLPLAVLALLAAGCGTQRAEDAADAYRRSHPTPTGISTPSTPADFPCPGESPKPTAPAAATTPSSTAPPTDRYAENHGFKVPFPLHGQSRCDGLTAVGRVKSALEPLRQRGDVAPDSVRSALTGLGYSAGKVQVYPDGPAGVGFLIDIGASPWCVEGAMSSDSTKADAFGGYPDGTGCEPPRGGH
;
A
#
# COMPACT_ATOMS: atom_id res chain seq x y z
N MET A 1 -32.53 26.14 40.40
CA MET A 1 -31.56 27.07 41.01
C MET A 1 -30.38 27.22 40.11
N THR A 2 -30.23 28.38 39.64
CA THR A 2 -29.39 28.96 38.59
C THR A 2 -27.94 29.09 39.04
N THR A 3 -26.97 28.82 38.21
CA THR A 3 -25.73 29.61 38.16
C THR A 3 -25.03 29.47 36.79
N LEU A 4 -25.25 30.51 35.99
CA LEU A 4 -24.38 30.89 34.88
C LEU A 4 -23.00 31.29 35.43
N ARG A 5 -21.92 30.76 34.88
CA ARG A 5 -20.60 31.39 34.94
C ARG A 5 -20.13 31.81 33.56
N LYS A 6 -20.22 33.10 33.41
CA LYS A 6 -19.70 33.96 32.36
C LYS A 6 -18.20 34.14 32.60
N THR A 7 -17.34 33.74 31.68
CA THR A 7 -15.91 34.10 31.72
C THR A 7 -15.50 34.78 30.42
N ARG A 8 -14.98 35.95 30.65
CA ARG A 8 -14.66 37.08 29.78
C ARG A 8 -13.56 36.75 28.76
N ALA A 9 -13.78 37.33 27.60
CA ALA A 9 -12.77 37.57 26.57
C ALA A 9 -11.57 38.36 27.14
N ARG A 10 -10.36 37.94 26.77
CA ARG A 10 -9.21 38.83 26.77
C ARG A 10 -8.70 38.91 25.33
N LEU A 11 -8.99 40.05 24.72
CA LEU A 11 -8.25 40.57 23.58
C LEU A 11 -6.79 40.76 24.02
N GLY A 12 -5.88 40.09 23.33
CA GLY A 12 -4.46 40.34 23.36
C GLY A 12 -4.02 40.85 21.99
N MET A 13 -3.97 42.18 21.93
CA MET A 13 -3.42 42.98 20.85
C MET A 13 -1.92 42.98 21.00
N LEU A 14 -1.10 42.58 19.97
CA LEU A 14 0.32 42.91 19.88
C LEU A 14 0.96 42.40 18.57
N PRO A 15 2.06 43.00 18.13
CA PRO A 15 2.10 44.11 17.20
C PRO A 15 2.65 43.71 15.82
N LEU A 16 2.20 44.48 14.86
CA LEU A 16 2.83 44.65 13.55
C LEU A 16 4.23 45.28 13.72
N ALA A 17 5.27 44.56 13.46
CA ALA A 17 6.54 45.12 13.03
C ALA A 17 7.48 43.96 12.71
N VAL A 18 7.90 43.84 11.50
CA VAL A 18 9.13 43.55 10.86
C VAL A 18 8.82 42.98 9.47
N LEU A 19 8.48 43.90 8.61
CA LEU A 19 8.45 43.64 7.16
C LEU A 19 9.37 44.69 6.55
N ALA A 20 10.61 44.39 6.37
CA ALA A 20 11.48 45.07 5.42
C ALA A 20 12.82 44.32 5.26
N LEU A 21 13.28 44.28 4.02
CA LEU A 21 14.64 43.98 3.58
C LEU A 21 14.97 42.51 3.33
N LEU A 22 14.64 42.05 2.13
CA LEU A 22 15.51 41.21 1.28
C LEU A 22 15.02 41.24 -0.17
N ALA A 23 15.11 42.42 -0.77
CA ALA A 23 15.04 42.56 -2.24
C ALA A 23 16.39 43.09 -2.69
N ALA A 24 17.36 42.22 -2.93
CA ALA A 24 18.54 42.52 -3.71
C ALA A 24 19.19 41.19 -4.16
N GLY A 25 19.13 40.91 -5.45
CA GLY A 25 19.87 39.81 -6.01
C GLY A 25 19.31 39.21 -7.30
N CYS A 26 18.70 40.01 -8.18
CA CYS A 26 18.56 39.62 -9.59
C CYS A 26 19.91 39.82 -10.26
N GLY A 27 20.80 38.87 -10.17
CA GLY A 27 21.95 38.74 -11.03
C GLY A 27 21.53 38.09 -12.33
N THR A 28 21.47 38.89 -13.41
CA THR A 28 21.37 38.36 -14.79
C THR A 28 22.71 37.72 -15.16
N GLN A 29 22.90 36.45 -14.85
CA GLN A 29 23.99 35.70 -15.46
C GLN A 29 23.60 35.31 -16.86
N ARG A 30 24.49 35.65 -17.82
CA ARG A 30 24.31 35.30 -19.23
C ARG A 30 24.29 33.78 -19.36
N ALA A 31 23.33 33.27 -20.16
CA ALA A 31 23.08 31.84 -20.34
C ALA A 31 24.29 31.05 -20.93
N GLU A 32 25.29 31.73 -21.45
CA GLU A 32 26.46 31.09 -22.08
C GLU A 32 27.52 30.64 -21.06
N ASP A 33 27.69 31.37 -19.96
CA ASP A 33 28.63 30.98 -18.91
C ASP A 33 28.11 29.84 -18.03
N ALA A 34 26.79 29.63 -17.99
CA ALA A 34 26.19 28.54 -17.22
C ALA A 34 26.39 27.16 -17.87
N ALA A 35 26.50 27.09 -19.19
CA ALA A 35 26.68 25.83 -19.91
C ALA A 35 28.06 25.21 -19.71
N ASP A 36 29.10 26.07 -19.62
CA ASP A 36 30.48 25.58 -19.39
C ASP A 36 30.77 25.24 -17.93
N ALA A 37 30.17 25.94 -16.99
CA ALA A 37 30.24 25.62 -15.57
C ALA A 37 29.50 24.30 -15.25
N TYR A 38 28.37 24.04 -15.91
CA TYR A 38 27.58 22.81 -15.74
C TYR A 38 28.34 21.57 -16.21
N ARG A 39 29.15 21.67 -17.26
CA ARG A 39 29.97 20.55 -17.76
C ARG A 39 31.15 20.18 -16.88
N ARG A 40 31.67 21.13 -16.07
CA ARG A 40 32.84 20.90 -15.22
C ARG A 40 32.49 20.43 -13.81
N SER A 41 31.25 20.58 -13.36
CA SER A 41 30.85 20.33 -11.98
C SER A 41 30.01 19.06 -11.79
N HIS A 42 29.64 18.37 -12.87
CA HIS A 42 28.91 17.12 -12.72
C HIS A 42 29.88 15.94 -12.77
N PRO A 43 30.05 15.22 -11.64
CA PRO A 43 30.69 13.91 -11.70
C PRO A 43 29.85 13.05 -12.65
N THR A 44 30.54 12.35 -13.53
CA THR A 44 29.92 11.30 -14.37
C THR A 44 29.01 10.47 -13.47
N PRO A 45 27.73 10.25 -13.80
CA PRO A 45 26.86 9.43 -12.97
C PRO A 45 27.46 8.05 -12.90
N THR A 46 28.10 7.77 -11.78
CA THR A 46 28.52 6.42 -11.39
C THR A 46 27.24 5.61 -11.32
N GLY A 47 27.18 4.53 -12.08
CA GLY A 47 25.99 3.77 -12.38
C GLY A 47 24.95 3.76 -11.27
N ILE A 48 23.75 4.16 -11.61
CA ILE A 48 22.57 4.01 -10.74
C ILE A 48 22.46 2.51 -10.45
N SER A 49 22.83 2.12 -9.24
CA SER A 49 22.54 0.77 -8.76
C SER A 49 21.03 0.62 -8.79
N THR A 50 20.52 -0.17 -9.71
CA THR A 50 19.11 -0.55 -9.72
C THR A 50 18.81 -1.13 -8.33
N PRO A 51 17.80 -0.63 -7.61
CA PRO A 51 17.43 -1.21 -6.33
C PRO A 51 17.13 -2.69 -6.55
N SER A 52 17.97 -3.54 -5.96
CA SER A 52 17.77 -4.98 -6.02
C SER A 52 16.59 -5.32 -5.14
N THR A 53 15.54 -5.90 -5.70
CA THR A 53 14.46 -6.48 -4.93
C THR A 53 15.05 -7.52 -3.97
N PRO A 54 14.75 -7.48 -2.67
CA PRO A 54 15.21 -8.50 -1.74
C PRO A 54 14.86 -9.90 -2.26
N ALA A 55 15.84 -10.81 -2.28
CA ALA A 55 15.59 -12.17 -2.68
C ALA A 55 14.63 -12.85 -1.69
N ASP A 56 13.60 -13.50 -2.20
CA ASP A 56 12.70 -14.30 -1.37
C ASP A 56 13.43 -15.56 -0.89
N PHE A 57 13.15 -15.93 0.35
CA PHE A 57 13.63 -17.16 0.97
C PHE A 57 12.42 -18.00 1.43
N PRO A 58 12.57 -19.32 1.60
CA PRO A 58 11.48 -20.17 2.06
C PRO A 58 10.99 -19.75 3.44
N CYS A 59 9.68 -19.60 3.58
CA CYS A 59 9.06 -19.24 4.84
C CYS A 59 8.78 -20.50 5.70
N PRO A 60 8.75 -20.37 7.04
CA PRO A 60 8.38 -21.47 7.91
C PRO A 60 7.00 -22.05 7.54
N GLY A 61 6.93 -23.36 7.31
CA GLY A 61 5.68 -24.04 6.94
C GLY A 61 5.30 -23.96 5.45
N GLU A 62 6.11 -23.28 4.65
CA GLU A 62 5.92 -23.26 3.19
C GLU A 62 6.45 -24.57 2.59
N SER A 63 5.60 -25.29 1.87
CA SER A 63 6.06 -26.43 1.08
C SER A 63 7.00 -25.94 -0.03
N PRO A 64 8.12 -26.64 -0.28
CA PRO A 64 9.01 -26.25 -1.38
C PRO A 64 8.22 -26.16 -2.67
N LYS A 65 8.14 -24.95 -3.23
CA LYS A 65 7.56 -24.78 -4.56
C LYS A 65 8.45 -25.55 -5.54
N PRO A 66 7.91 -26.43 -6.38
CA PRO A 66 8.69 -27.05 -7.42
C PRO A 66 9.39 -25.94 -8.20
N THR A 67 10.72 -26.00 -8.27
CA THR A 67 11.49 -25.07 -9.11
C THR A 67 11.00 -25.31 -10.53
N ALA A 68 10.14 -24.41 -11.01
CA ALA A 68 9.79 -24.42 -12.42
C ALA A 68 11.11 -24.28 -13.19
N PRO A 69 11.35 -25.10 -14.23
CA PRO A 69 12.48 -24.87 -15.11
C PRO A 69 12.46 -23.40 -15.51
N ALA A 70 13.62 -22.73 -15.41
CA ALA A 70 13.73 -21.34 -15.81
C ALA A 70 13.01 -21.18 -17.14
N ALA A 71 11.91 -20.46 -17.15
CA ALA A 71 11.17 -20.21 -18.36
C ALA A 71 12.18 -19.59 -19.32
N ALA A 72 12.45 -20.29 -20.43
CA ALA A 72 13.27 -19.75 -21.49
C ALA A 72 12.71 -18.35 -21.76
N THR A 73 13.54 -17.34 -21.63
CA THR A 73 13.22 -15.96 -21.97
C THR A 73 12.76 -15.98 -23.42
N THR A 74 11.45 -16.02 -23.60
CA THR A 74 10.86 -15.82 -24.92
C THR A 74 11.33 -14.43 -25.35
N PRO A 75 12.00 -14.29 -26.51
CA PRO A 75 12.42 -12.96 -26.95
C PRO A 75 11.19 -12.08 -27.01
N SER A 76 11.26 -10.99 -26.27
CA SER A 76 10.21 -9.99 -26.24
C SER A 76 9.88 -9.60 -27.69
N SER A 77 8.66 -9.80 -28.09
CA SER A 77 8.17 -9.39 -29.40
C SER A 77 8.53 -7.90 -29.61
N THR A 78 9.29 -7.63 -30.67
CA THR A 78 9.78 -6.28 -31.02
C THR A 78 8.68 -5.39 -31.61
N ALA A 79 7.41 -5.83 -31.57
CA ALA A 79 6.28 -4.99 -31.94
C ALA A 79 6.00 -4.01 -30.79
N PRO A 80 5.96 -2.70 -31.04
CA PRO A 80 5.55 -1.74 -30.02
C PRO A 80 4.15 -2.12 -29.56
N PRO A 81 3.90 -2.12 -28.24
CA PRO A 81 2.57 -2.41 -27.74
C PRO A 81 1.59 -1.39 -28.31
N THR A 82 0.57 -1.89 -29.01
CA THR A 82 -0.44 -1.06 -29.68
C THR A 82 -1.43 -0.46 -28.69
N ASP A 83 -1.45 -0.95 -27.45
CA ASP A 83 -2.17 -0.32 -26.36
C ASP A 83 -1.28 -0.29 -25.10
N ARG A 84 -1.37 0.80 -24.36
CA ARG A 84 -0.71 1.00 -23.06
C ARG A 84 -1.65 0.67 -21.91
N TYR A 85 -2.64 -0.16 -22.13
CA TYR A 85 -3.66 -0.46 -21.14
C TYR A 85 -3.06 -1.05 -19.86
N ALA A 86 -2.12 -1.98 -19.99
CA ALA A 86 -1.45 -2.59 -18.84
C ALA A 86 -0.59 -1.56 -18.07
N GLU A 87 0.11 -0.67 -18.77
CA GLU A 87 0.89 0.40 -18.15
C GLU A 87 -0.01 1.42 -17.45
N ASN A 88 -1.13 1.79 -18.09
CA ASN A 88 -2.10 2.74 -17.53
C ASN A 88 -2.86 2.18 -16.31
N HIS A 89 -2.82 0.87 -16.05
CA HIS A 89 -3.48 0.22 -14.91
C HIS A 89 -2.50 -0.30 -13.87
N GLY A 90 -1.20 -0.04 -14.03
CA GLY A 90 -0.16 -0.45 -13.07
C GLY A 90 -0.42 0.03 -11.65
N PHE A 91 -1.07 1.18 -11.49
CA PHE A 91 -1.45 1.72 -10.18
C PHE A 91 -2.49 0.87 -9.43
N LYS A 92 -3.23 -0.01 -10.13
CA LYS A 92 -4.19 -0.97 -9.55
C LYS A 92 -3.57 -2.31 -9.19
N VAL A 93 -2.30 -2.50 -9.51
CA VAL A 93 -1.59 -3.74 -9.17
C VAL A 93 -0.96 -3.56 -7.79
N PRO A 94 -1.36 -4.35 -6.79
CA PRO A 94 -0.78 -4.24 -5.46
C PRO A 94 0.69 -4.67 -5.47
N PHE A 95 1.48 -4.08 -4.58
CA PHE A 95 2.88 -4.48 -4.39
C PHE A 95 2.96 -5.89 -3.79
N PRO A 96 3.77 -6.77 -4.35
CA PRO A 96 4.05 -8.05 -3.72
C PRO A 96 4.87 -7.83 -2.43
N LEU A 97 4.66 -8.70 -1.45
CA LEU A 97 5.51 -8.78 -0.28
C LEU A 97 6.77 -9.60 -0.57
N HIS A 98 7.90 -9.21 -0.01
CA HIS A 98 9.20 -9.88 -0.17
C HIS A 98 9.88 -10.13 1.17
N GLY A 99 10.82 -11.07 1.19
CA GLY A 99 11.63 -11.39 2.35
C GLY A 99 10.79 -11.69 3.59
N GLN A 100 11.13 -11.10 4.74
CA GLN A 100 10.44 -11.33 6.01
C GLN A 100 8.97 -10.90 5.95
N SER A 101 8.64 -9.78 5.31
CA SER A 101 7.25 -9.31 5.17
C SER A 101 6.37 -10.32 4.44
N ARG A 102 6.93 -11.06 3.48
CA ARG A 102 6.24 -12.16 2.80
C ARG A 102 5.91 -13.29 3.78
N CYS A 103 6.85 -13.68 4.62
CA CYS A 103 6.62 -14.73 5.63
C CYS A 103 5.59 -14.32 6.69
N ASP A 104 5.65 -13.06 7.13
CA ASP A 104 4.68 -12.51 8.06
C ASP A 104 3.27 -12.45 7.44
N GLY A 105 3.21 -12.07 6.15
CA GLY A 105 1.98 -12.08 5.36
C GLY A 105 1.37 -13.48 5.25
N LEU A 106 2.16 -14.49 4.90
CA LEU A 106 1.70 -15.89 4.85
C LEU A 106 1.20 -16.38 6.20
N THR A 107 1.88 -16.00 7.28
CA THR A 107 1.45 -16.32 8.65
C THR A 107 0.10 -15.68 8.98
N ALA A 108 -0.08 -14.40 8.62
CA ALA A 108 -1.34 -13.70 8.83
C ALA A 108 -2.48 -14.34 8.02
N VAL A 109 -2.24 -14.68 6.75
CA VAL A 109 -3.19 -15.39 5.89
C VAL A 109 -3.61 -16.72 6.53
N GLY A 110 -2.65 -17.50 7.04
CA GLY A 110 -2.92 -18.76 7.73
C GLY A 110 -3.82 -18.58 8.97
N ARG A 111 -3.54 -17.55 9.79
CA ARG A 111 -4.35 -17.21 10.97
C ARG A 111 -5.77 -16.80 10.58
N VAL A 112 -5.92 -15.97 9.54
CA VAL A 112 -7.21 -15.52 9.03
C VAL A 112 -8.03 -16.73 8.55
N LYS A 113 -7.46 -17.58 7.70
CA LYS A 113 -8.14 -18.79 7.22
C LYS A 113 -8.57 -19.70 8.35
N SER A 114 -7.72 -19.92 9.34
CA SER A 114 -8.04 -20.75 10.50
C SER A 114 -9.17 -20.18 11.36
N ALA A 115 -9.23 -18.85 11.52
CA ALA A 115 -10.30 -18.20 12.29
C ALA A 115 -11.65 -18.24 11.56
N LEU A 116 -11.63 -18.20 10.22
CA LEU A 116 -12.84 -18.22 9.40
C LEU A 116 -13.36 -19.66 9.15
N GLU A 117 -12.54 -20.67 9.28
CA GLU A 117 -12.90 -22.06 9.00
C GLU A 117 -14.14 -22.56 9.77
N PRO A 118 -14.31 -22.27 11.08
CA PRO A 118 -15.52 -22.66 11.80
C PRO A 118 -16.81 -21.99 11.27
N LEU A 119 -16.70 -20.76 10.75
CA LEU A 119 -17.83 -20.05 10.10
C LEU A 119 -18.17 -20.72 8.78
N ARG A 120 -17.17 -20.98 7.96
CA ARG A 120 -17.31 -21.66 6.69
C ARG A 120 -18.01 -23.00 6.82
N GLN A 121 -17.56 -23.83 7.77
CA GLN A 121 -18.13 -25.16 8.03
C GLN A 121 -19.61 -25.12 8.45
N ARG A 122 -20.06 -24.01 9.06
CA ARG A 122 -21.47 -23.80 9.41
C ARG A 122 -22.28 -23.11 8.32
N GLY A 123 -21.64 -22.73 7.22
CA GLY A 123 -22.27 -21.90 6.18
C GLY A 123 -22.60 -20.48 6.63
N ASP A 124 -21.95 -19.99 7.69
CA ASP A 124 -22.15 -18.65 8.22
C ASP A 124 -21.29 -17.64 7.47
N VAL A 125 -21.87 -17.05 6.42
CA VAL A 125 -21.27 -16.00 5.59
C VAL A 125 -21.77 -14.60 5.97
N ALA A 126 -22.31 -14.43 7.17
CA ALA A 126 -22.77 -13.13 7.63
C ALA A 126 -21.58 -12.19 7.85
N PRO A 127 -21.59 -10.96 7.29
CA PRO A 127 -20.49 -10.00 7.44
C PRO A 127 -20.10 -9.70 8.90
N ASP A 128 -21.09 -9.65 9.80
CA ASP A 128 -20.83 -9.38 11.22
C ASP A 128 -20.12 -10.54 11.91
N SER A 129 -20.46 -11.79 11.57
CA SER A 129 -19.77 -12.98 12.08
C SER A 129 -18.31 -12.99 11.64
N VAL A 130 -18.06 -12.71 10.37
CA VAL A 130 -16.71 -12.61 9.80
C VAL A 130 -15.93 -11.48 10.45
N ARG A 131 -16.52 -10.30 10.58
CA ARG A 131 -15.89 -9.15 11.26
C ARG A 131 -15.51 -9.50 12.70
N SER A 132 -16.41 -10.17 13.44
CA SER A 132 -16.15 -10.59 14.82
C SER A 132 -15.01 -11.59 14.91
N ALA A 133 -14.94 -12.55 14.00
CA ALA A 133 -13.85 -13.52 13.95
C ALA A 133 -12.50 -12.85 13.67
N LEU A 134 -12.47 -11.91 12.71
CA LEU A 134 -11.25 -11.19 12.33
C LEU A 134 -10.77 -10.24 13.43
N THR A 135 -11.67 -9.49 14.06
CA THR A 135 -11.31 -8.64 15.21
C THR A 135 -10.88 -9.45 16.42
N GLY A 136 -11.41 -10.66 16.61
CA GLY A 136 -10.96 -11.63 17.61
C GLY A 136 -9.51 -12.08 17.46
N LEU A 137 -8.90 -11.92 16.28
CA LEU A 137 -7.47 -12.13 16.06
C LEU A 137 -6.59 -10.97 16.55
N GLY A 138 -7.19 -9.89 17.05
CA GLY A 138 -6.49 -8.70 17.54
C GLY A 138 -6.42 -7.56 16.53
N TYR A 139 -7.04 -7.69 15.35
CA TYR A 139 -7.12 -6.58 14.40
C TYR A 139 -8.13 -5.53 14.88
N SER A 140 -7.76 -4.26 14.85
CA SER A 140 -8.68 -3.16 15.21
C SER A 140 -9.88 -3.11 14.27
N ALA A 141 -11.08 -2.90 14.81
CA ALA A 141 -12.31 -2.86 14.01
C ALA A 141 -12.28 -1.85 12.85
N GLY A 142 -11.63 -0.71 13.05
CA GLY A 142 -11.44 0.32 12.01
C GLY A 142 -10.45 -0.06 10.90
N LYS A 143 -9.73 -1.17 11.07
CA LYS A 143 -8.77 -1.72 10.10
C LYS A 143 -9.32 -2.97 9.38
N VAL A 144 -10.50 -3.41 9.74
CA VAL A 144 -11.18 -4.59 9.18
C VAL A 144 -12.41 -4.13 8.42
N GLN A 145 -12.35 -4.22 7.11
CA GLN A 145 -13.48 -4.03 6.23
C GLN A 145 -14.06 -5.39 5.87
N VAL A 146 -15.38 -5.52 5.92
CA VAL A 146 -16.11 -6.73 5.52
C VAL A 146 -17.31 -6.31 4.72
N TYR A 147 -17.52 -6.95 3.58
CA TYR A 147 -18.54 -6.62 2.60
C TYR A 147 -19.12 -7.87 1.95
N PRO A 148 -20.39 -7.83 1.47
CA PRO A 148 -20.94 -8.92 0.69
C PRO A 148 -20.14 -9.16 -0.59
N ASP A 149 -19.86 -10.43 -0.90
CA ASP A 149 -19.16 -10.85 -2.11
C ASP A 149 -20.04 -11.88 -2.87
N GLY A 150 -20.87 -11.36 -3.74
CA GLY A 150 -21.88 -12.14 -4.43
C GLY A 150 -23.02 -12.60 -3.53
N PRO A 151 -23.87 -13.54 -4.02
CA PRO A 151 -25.09 -13.96 -3.33
C PRO A 151 -24.83 -14.90 -2.13
N ALA A 152 -23.68 -15.53 -2.05
CA ALA A 152 -23.35 -16.55 -1.05
C ALA A 152 -21.92 -16.45 -0.53
N GLY A 153 -21.33 -15.26 -0.59
CA GLY A 153 -19.97 -15.01 -0.15
C GLY A 153 -19.83 -13.73 0.64
N VAL A 154 -18.69 -13.60 1.31
CA VAL A 154 -18.30 -12.42 2.07
C VAL A 154 -16.84 -12.12 1.79
N GLY A 155 -16.57 -10.88 1.37
CA GLY A 155 -15.23 -10.35 1.16
C GLY A 155 -14.72 -9.65 2.41
N PHE A 156 -13.40 -9.60 2.56
CA PHE A 156 -12.77 -8.85 3.63
C PHE A 156 -11.44 -8.23 3.19
N LEU A 157 -11.10 -7.12 3.84
CA LEU A 157 -9.83 -6.43 3.69
C LEU A 157 -9.34 -6.00 5.07
N ILE A 158 -8.10 -6.31 5.39
CA ILE A 158 -7.48 -6.01 6.68
C ILE A 158 -6.22 -5.18 6.44
N ASP A 159 -6.19 -3.97 6.99
CA ASP A 159 -4.98 -3.15 7.06
C ASP A 159 -4.20 -3.52 8.32
N ILE A 160 -3.09 -4.22 8.14
CA ILE A 160 -2.30 -4.78 9.27
C ILE A 160 -1.30 -3.76 9.84
N GLY A 161 -1.08 -2.66 9.14
CA GLY A 161 -0.45 -1.51 9.78
C GLY A 161 0.94 -1.14 9.35
N ALA A 162 1.88 -0.74 9.98
CA ALA A 162 3.09 0.06 10.00
C ALA A 162 3.87 0.32 8.69
N SER A 163 3.83 -0.50 7.72
CA SER A 163 4.17 -0.31 6.30
C SER A 163 2.98 -0.87 5.57
N PRO A 164 2.43 -0.24 4.55
CA PRO A 164 1.18 -0.74 4.04
C PRO A 164 1.34 -2.20 3.64
N TRP A 165 0.94 -3.10 4.53
CA TRP A 165 0.72 -4.48 4.17
C TRP A 165 -0.66 -4.92 4.66
N CYS A 166 -1.30 -5.65 3.80
CA CYS A 166 -2.72 -5.88 3.78
C CYS A 166 -2.99 -7.36 3.63
N VAL A 167 -4.11 -7.81 4.16
CA VAL A 167 -4.66 -9.12 3.83
C VAL A 167 -6.04 -8.91 3.26
N GLU A 168 -6.26 -9.40 2.05
CA GLU A 168 -7.58 -9.43 1.44
C GLU A 168 -8.03 -10.86 1.17
N GLY A 169 -9.32 -11.06 1.06
CA GLY A 169 -9.85 -12.36 0.72
C GLY A 169 -11.35 -12.42 0.64
N ALA A 170 -11.82 -13.61 0.36
CA ALA A 170 -13.24 -13.94 0.34
C ALA A 170 -13.50 -15.34 0.92
N MET A 171 -14.61 -15.48 1.60
CA MET A 171 -15.11 -16.74 2.14
C MET A 171 -16.48 -17.05 1.54
N SER A 172 -16.63 -18.26 1.06
CA SER A 172 -17.91 -18.88 0.69
C SER A 172 -18.11 -20.17 1.48
N SER A 173 -19.24 -20.87 1.25
CA SER A 173 -19.44 -22.22 1.81
C SER A 173 -18.33 -23.19 1.42
N ASP A 174 -17.75 -23.03 0.23
CA ASP A 174 -16.83 -24.01 -0.37
C ASP A 174 -15.38 -23.76 0.02
N SER A 175 -14.98 -22.51 0.13
CA SER A 175 -13.59 -22.16 0.36
C SER A 175 -13.39 -20.80 1.02
N THR A 176 -12.26 -20.63 1.71
CA THR A 176 -11.73 -19.33 2.08
C THR A 176 -10.45 -19.07 1.30
N LYS A 177 -10.45 -18.02 0.47
CA LYS A 177 -9.27 -17.52 -0.23
C LYS A 177 -8.80 -16.27 0.47
N ALA A 178 -7.49 -16.14 0.66
CA ALA A 178 -6.89 -14.94 1.22
C ALA A 178 -5.46 -14.82 0.76
N ASP A 179 -5.03 -13.60 0.49
CA ASP A 179 -3.69 -13.23 0.06
C ASP A 179 -3.19 -12.00 0.82
N ALA A 180 -1.86 -11.89 0.97
CA ALA A 180 -1.23 -10.75 1.59
C ALA A 180 -0.43 -9.95 0.56
N PHE A 181 -0.49 -8.60 0.66
CA PHE A 181 0.17 -7.70 -0.28
C PHE A 181 0.63 -6.40 0.38
N GLY A 182 1.50 -5.65 -0.29
CA GLY A 182 2.19 -4.45 0.21
C GLY A 182 1.46 -3.12 -0.03
N GLY A 183 0.14 -3.12 -0.22
CA GLY A 183 -0.61 -1.92 -0.58
C GLY A 183 -0.52 -1.58 -2.06
N TYR A 184 -0.98 -0.39 -2.44
CA TYR A 184 -1.04 0.07 -3.82
C TYR A 184 -0.06 1.21 -4.12
N PRO A 185 0.44 1.36 -5.37
CA PRO A 185 1.45 2.35 -5.75
C PRO A 185 1.06 3.81 -5.53
N ASP A 186 -0.22 4.13 -5.56
CA ASP A 186 -0.73 5.50 -5.40
C ASP A 186 -0.87 5.96 -3.94
N GLY A 187 -0.43 5.13 -2.98
CA GLY A 187 -0.44 5.47 -1.57
C GLY A 187 -1.80 5.39 -0.89
N THR A 188 -2.81 4.78 -1.52
CA THR A 188 -4.14 4.57 -0.91
C THR A 188 -4.13 3.49 0.20
N GLY A 189 -2.97 2.93 0.50
CA GLY A 189 -2.82 1.87 1.50
C GLY A 189 -3.36 0.54 0.99
N CYS A 190 -4.31 -0.06 1.72
CA CYS A 190 -4.88 -1.35 1.38
C CYS A 190 -6.08 -1.27 0.42
N GLU A 191 -6.69 -0.11 0.26
CA GLU A 191 -7.82 0.03 -0.65
C GLU A 191 -7.34 0.17 -2.10
N PRO A 192 -7.97 -0.54 -3.05
CA PRO A 192 -7.66 -0.34 -4.45
C PRO A 192 -8.03 1.08 -4.88
N PRO A 193 -7.18 1.73 -5.68
CA PRO A 193 -7.42 3.09 -6.12
C PRO A 193 -8.69 3.18 -6.98
N ARG A 194 -9.48 4.21 -6.69
CA ARG A 194 -10.71 4.51 -7.43
C ARG A 194 -10.37 5.48 -8.56
N GLY A 195 -10.56 5.03 -9.78
CA GLY A 195 -10.33 5.84 -10.96
C GLY A 195 -9.18 5.30 -11.81
N GLY A 196 -8.93 5.98 -12.86
CA GLY A 196 -7.87 5.80 -13.83
C GLY A 196 -8.05 6.88 -14.87
N HIS A 197 -6.98 7.55 -15.22
CA HIS A 197 -6.96 8.60 -16.24
C HIS A 197 -6.62 7.99 -17.59
#